data_361d417ae97a00e77874accc972baa50
#
_entry.id   361d417ae97a00e77874accc972baa50
#
_cell.length_a   1.000
_cell.length_b   1.000
_cell.length_c   1.000
_cell.angle_alpha   90.00
_cell.angle_beta   90.00
_cell.angle_gamma   90.00
#
_symmetry.space_group_name_H-M   'P 1'
#
loop_
_entity.id
_entity.type
_entity.pdbx_description
1 polymer ?
#
loop_
_entity_poly.entity_id
_entity_poly.type
_entity_poly.pdbx_seq_one_letter_code
_entity_poly.pdbx_strand_id
1 'polypeptide(L)'
;IMKLSDGLFLECCRRVARDYPEIAYDELIVDNACMQLVRDPTRFDVLLMANLYGDIISDLGAGLVGGLGVVPGANIGEEYAVFEAVHGSAPDIAGKGIARRRREVLYLRTAAGPVSPGATEC
;
A
#
# COMPACT_ATOMS: atom_id res chain seq x y z
N ILE A 1 15.47 7.19 11.47
CA ILE A 1 15.50 8.62 11.84
C ILE A 1 15.32 8.77 13.36
N MET A 2 14.28 8.19 13.92
CA MET A 2 14.03 8.18 15.36
C MET A 2 14.79 7.02 16.02
N LYS A 3 15.98 7.29 16.57
CA LYS A 3 16.94 6.26 16.97
C LYS A 3 16.39 5.20 17.93
N LEU A 4 15.48 5.55 18.83
CA LEU A 4 14.94 4.60 19.80
C LEU A 4 13.80 3.76 19.20
N SER A 5 12.74 4.40 18.66
CA SER A 5 11.59 3.70 18.11
C SER A 5 11.90 2.96 16.82
N ASP A 6 12.58 3.63 15.87
CA ASP A 6 12.99 2.98 14.62
C ASP A 6 14.07 1.93 14.88
N GLY A 7 14.97 2.20 15.84
CA GLY A 7 15.99 1.23 16.24
C GLY A 7 15.38 -0.06 16.81
N LEU A 8 14.36 0.05 17.65
CA LEU A 8 13.63 -1.11 18.19
C LEU A 8 12.91 -1.88 17.06
N PHE A 9 12.27 -1.16 16.13
CA PHE A 9 11.63 -1.76 14.97
C PHE A 9 12.62 -2.57 14.13
N LEU A 10 13.77 -1.98 13.78
CA LEU A 10 14.82 -2.66 13.03
C LEU A 10 15.39 -3.87 13.76
N GLU A 11 15.59 -3.78 15.09
CA GLU A 11 16.05 -4.91 15.89
C GLU A 11 15.06 -6.08 15.84
N CYS A 12 13.76 -5.80 15.95
CA CYS A 12 12.73 -6.80 15.82
C CYS A 12 12.71 -7.44 14.43
N CYS A 13 12.82 -6.64 13.37
CA CYS A 13 12.90 -7.14 11.99
C CYS A 13 14.12 -8.02 11.77
N ARG A 14 15.30 -7.60 12.22
CA ARG A 14 16.53 -8.38 12.14
C ARG A 14 16.42 -9.73 12.87
N ARG A 15 15.74 -9.73 14.01
CA ARG A 15 15.54 -10.97 14.78
C ARG A 15 14.67 -11.94 14.03
N VAL A 16 13.53 -11.50 13.50
CA VAL A 16 12.61 -12.32 12.72
C VAL A 16 13.25 -12.79 11.40
N ALA A 17 13.99 -11.92 10.72
CA ALA A 17 14.62 -12.27 9.45
C ALA A 17 15.61 -13.46 9.55
N ARG A 18 16.18 -13.73 10.74
CA ARG A 18 17.04 -14.89 10.95
C ARG A 18 16.31 -16.22 10.84
N ASP A 19 15.00 -16.21 11.11
CA ASP A 19 14.16 -17.42 11.05
C ASP A 19 13.67 -17.71 9.61
N TYR A 20 13.92 -16.79 8.68
CA TYR A 20 13.51 -16.88 7.26
C TYR A 20 14.70 -16.59 6.32
N PRO A 21 15.73 -17.44 6.31
CA PRO A 21 16.94 -17.21 5.52
C PRO A 21 16.73 -17.21 4.00
N GLU A 22 15.59 -17.73 3.54
CA GLU A 22 15.18 -17.71 2.13
C GLU A 22 14.66 -16.35 1.66
N ILE A 23 14.33 -15.44 2.60
CA ILE A 23 13.85 -14.10 2.29
C ILE A 23 15.03 -13.13 2.33
N ALA A 24 15.30 -12.46 1.22
CA ALA A 24 16.31 -11.41 1.17
C ALA A 24 15.85 -10.21 2.01
N TYR A 25 16.62 -9.89 3.05
CA TYR A 25 16.33 -8.79 3.96
C TYR A 25 17.34 -7.65 3.73
N ASP A 26 16.82 -6.43 3.55
CA ASP A 26 17.62 -5.20 3.41
C ASP A 26 17.00 -4.07 4.23
N GLU A 27 17.79 -3.03 4.50
CA GLU A 27 17.39 -1.88 5.31
C GLU A 27 17.67 -0.59 4.56
N LEU A 28 16.71 0.29 4.52
CA LEU A 28 16.82 1.60 3.89
C LEU A 28 16.35 2.71 4.82
N ILE A 29 17.00 3.85 4.75
CA ILE A 29 16.53 5.09 5.35
C ILE A 29 15.37 5.61 4.49
N VAL A 30 14.32 6.11 5.12
CA VAL A 30 13.05 6.44 4.46
C VAL A 30 13.19 7.48 3.35
N ASP A 31 14.05 8.48 3.50
CA ASP A 31 14.31 9.50 2.47
C ASP A 31 14.92 8.87 1.21
N ASN A 32 15.88 7.98 1.40
CA ASN A 32 16.49 7.22 0.32
C ASN A 32 15.48 6.26 -0.33
N ALA A 33 14.61 5.61 0.46
CA ALA A 33 13.54 4.77 -0.05
C ALA A 33 12.58 5.55 -0.95
N CYS A 34 12.17 6.76 -0.55
CA CYS A 34 11.34 7.65 -1.36
C CYS A 34 12.01 7.97 -2.72
N MET A 35 13.27 8.35 -2.70
CA MET A 35 14.01 8.66 -3.94
C MET A 35 14.13 7.43 -4.85
N GLN A 36 14.42 6.27 -4.27
CA GLN A 36 14.57 5.04 -5.05
C GLN A 36 13.24 4.55 -5.64
N LEU A 37 12.13 4.69 -4.93
CA LEU A 37 10.79 4.38 -5.44
C LEU A 37 10.41 5.23 -6.66
N VAL A 38 10.80 6.52 -6.65
CA VAL A 38 10.55 7.39 -7.82
C VAL A 38 11.42 6.99 -9.01
N ARG A 39 12.67 6.56 -8.76
CA ARG A 39 13.60 6.19 -9.83
C ARG A 39 13.32 4.82 -10.45
N ASP A 40 13.09 3.82 -9.60
CA ASP A 40 12.87 2.44 -10.00
C ASP A 40 12.11 1.68 -8.91
N PRO A 41 10.77 1.70 -8.96
CA PRO A 41 9.95 0.98 -7.98
C PRO A 41 10.05 -0.54 -8.12
N THR A 42 10.51 -1.06 -9.26
CA THR A 42 10.52 -2.51 -9.56
C THR A 42 11.53 -3.29 -8.74
N ARG A 43 12.48 -2.62 -8.11
CA ARG A 43 13.47 -3.25 -7.23
C ARG A 43 12.93 -3.70 -5.86
N PHE A 44 11.72 -3.28 -5.51
CA PHE A 44 11.09 -3.61 -4.22
C PHE A 44 9.96 -4.60 -4.41
N ASP A 45 10.04 -5.75 -3.74
CA ASP A 45 8.93 -6.70 -3.66
C ASP A 45 7.99 -6.34 -2.53
N VAL A 46 8.54 -6.16 -1.33
CA VAL A 46 7.80 -5.82 -0.11
C VAL A 46 8.55 -4.74 0.66
N LEU A 47 7.83 -3.72 1.09
CA LEU A 47 8.32 -2.69 1.99
C LEU A 47 7.59 -2.82 3.33
N LEU A 48 8.36 -3.07 4.40
CA LEU A 48 7.86 -3.13 5.77
C LEU A 48 8.30 -1.89 6.54
N MET A 49 7.36 -1.20 7.16
CA MET A 49 7.65 0.05 7.88
C MET A 49 6.59 0.33 8.94
N ALA A 50 6.92 1.25 9.88
CA ALA A 50 5.96 1.74 10.86
C ALA A 50 4.91 2.62 10.19
N ASN A 51 3.77 2.81 10.87
CA ASN A 51 2.58 3.49 10.36
C ASN A 51 2.89 4.81 9.66
N LEU A 52 3.58 5.74 10.31
CA LEU A 52 3.86 7.07 9.73
C LEU A 52 4.62 6.98 8.39
N TYR A 53 5.64 6.15 8.35
CA TYR A 53 6.42 5.98 7.12
C TYR A 53 5.62 5.23 6.05
N GLY A 54 4.76 4.29 6.47
CA GLY A 54 3.84 3.59 5.58
C GLY A 54 2.86 4.53 4.90
N ASP A 55 2.26 5.45 5.64
CA ASP A 55 1.35 6.47 5.10
C ASP A 55 2.06 7.38 4.08
N ILE A 56 3.27 7.83 4.39
CA ILE A 56 4.05 8.68 3.47
C ILE A 56 4.39 7.93 2.17
N ILE A 57 4.88 6.70 2.30
CA ILE A 57 5.30 5.90 1.14
C ILE A 57 4.10 5.45 0.30
N SER A 58 2.97 5.11 0.93
CA SER A 58 1.76 4.72 0.20
C SER A 58 1.18 5.87 -0.62
N ASP A 59 1.19 7.09 -0.07
CA ASP A 59 0.75 8.29 -0.79
C ASP A 59 1.71 8.65 -1.94
N LEU A 60 3.02 8.50 -1.72
CA LEU A 60 4.01 8.64 -2.79
C LEU A 60 3.74 7.63 -3.92
N GLY A 61 3.53 6.37 -3.57
CA GLY A 61 3.20 5.32 -4.52
C GLY A 61 1.90 5.59 -5.27
N ALA A 62 0.87 6.06 -4.57
CA ALA A 62 -0.39 6.49 -5.17
C ALA A 62 -0.17 7.62 -6.18
N GLY A 63 0.67 8.61 -5.85
CA GLY A 63 1.05 9.68 -6.76
C GLY A 63 1.69 9.17 -8.05
N LEU A 64 2.58 8.18 -7.95
CA LEU A 64 3.26 7.58 -9.11
C LEU A 64 2.32 6.84 -10.06
N VAL A 65 1.21 6.28 -9.57
CA VAL A 65 0.24 5.53 -10.40
C VAL A 65 -0.96 6.35 -10.85
N GLY A 66 -1.04 7.62 -10.46
CA GLY A 66 -2.07 8.54 -10.92
C GLY A 66 -3.03 9.10 -9.87
N GLY A 67 -2.70 8.93 -8.59
CA GLY A 67 -3.40 9.51 -7.44
C GLY A 67 -4.15 8.49 -6.57
N LEU A 68 -4.54 8.91 -5.38
CA LEU A 68 -5.17 8.07 -4.36
C LEU A 68 -6.43 7.33 -4.86
N GLY A 69 -7.29 8.01 -5.60
CA GLY A 69 -8.57 7.45 -6.09
C GLY A 69 -8.45 6.30 -7.10
N VAL A 70 -7.23 5.88 -7.46
CA VAL A 70 -6.98 4.73 -8.36
C VAL A 70 -6.20 3.61 -7.70
N VAL A 71 -5.89 3.74 -6.41
CA VAL A 71 -5.16 2.74 -5.61
C VAL A 71 -6.16 1.92 -4.82
N PRO A 72 -6.15 0.58 -4.96
CA PRO A 72 -6.97 -0.29 -4.12
C PRO A 72 -6.34 -0.48 -2.74
N GLY A 73 -7.15 -0.49 -1.68
CA GLY A 73 -6.77 -0.88 -0.34
C GLY A 73 -7.32 -2.26 0.01
N ALA A 74 -6.51 -3.09 0.65
CA ALA A 74 -6.94 -4.39 1.14
C ALA A 74 -6.27 -4.75 2.46
N ASN A 75 -7.07 -5.20 3.42
CA ASN A 75 -6.62 -5.75 4.68
C ASN A 75 -6.98 -7.25 4.67
N ILE A 76 -5.98 -8.09 4.56
CA ILE A 76 -6.16 -9.53 4.36
C ILE A 76 -5.71 -10.27 5.62
N GLY A 77 -6.65 -10.96 6.26
CA GLY A 77 -6.42 -11.88 7.37
C GLY A 77 -6.56 -13.34 6.93
N GLU A 78 -6.48 -14.26 7.88
CA GLU A 78 -6.58 -15.69 7.60
C GLU A 78 -8.00 -16.12 7.17
N GLU A 79 -9.05 -15.54 7.78
CA GLU A 79 -10.44 -15.90 7.53
C GLU A 79 -11.21 -14.85 6.74
N TYR A 80 -10.85 -13.58 6.89
CA TYR A 80 -11.57 -12.44 6.31
C TYR A 80 -10.64 -11.50 5.56
N ALA A 81 -11.16 -10.88 4.51
CA ALA A 81 -10.50 -9.80 3.81
C ALA A 81 -11.45 -8.59 3.75
N VAL A 82 -10.92 -7.41 4.05
CA VAL A 82 -11.64 -6.13 3.95
C VAL A 82 -11.00 -5.31 2.85
N PHE A 83 -11.78 -4.93 1.87
CA PHE A 83 -11.34 -4.08 0.77
C PHE A 83 -11.92 -2.69 0.97
N GLU A 84 -11.11 -1.68 0.74
CA GLU A 84 -11.50 -0.29 0.92
C GLU A 84 -11.05 0.59 -0.24
N ALA A 85 -11.83 1.63 -0.49
CA ALA A 85 -11.45 2.66 -1.44
C ALA A 85 -10.54 3.67 -0.75
N VAL A 86 -9.35 3.88 -1.29
CA VAL A 86 -8.40 4.88 -0.76
C VAL A 86 -8.68 6.23 -1.43
N HIS A 87 -9.42 7.11 -0.76
CA HIS A 87 -9.72 8.45 -1.29
C HIS A 87 -10.09 9.46 -0.21
N GLY A 88 -9.92 10.74 -0.50
CA GLY A 88 -10.46 11.83 0.29
C GLY A 88 -11.92 12.16 -0.08
N SER A 89 -12.51 13.12 0.62
CA SER A 89 -13.88 13.59 0.38
C SER A 89 -14.03 14.42 -0.91
N ALA A 90 -12.96 15.04 -1.38
CA ALA A 90 -12.87 15.84 -2.59
C ALA A 90 -14.09 16.76 -2.83
N PRO A 91 -14.43 17.69 -1.91
CA PRO A 91 -15.65 18.49 -1.96
C PRO A 91 -15.76 19.31 -3.24
N ASP A 92 -14.64 19.71 -3.83
CA ASP A 92 -14.59 20.54 -5.06
C ASP A 92 -15.15 19.83 -6.29
N ILE A 93 -15.18 18.49 -6.28
CA ILE A 93 -15.66 17.67 -7.40
C ILE A 93 -16.89 16.84 -7.04
N ALA A 94 -17.42 17.01 -5.83
CA ALA A 94 -18.60 16.27 -5.38
C ALA A 94 -19.79 16.54 -6.32
N GLY A 95 -20.49 15.50 -6.74
CA GLY A 95 -21.63 15.57 -7.64
C GLY A 95 -21.31 15.81 -9.12
N LYS A 96 -20.04 16.02 -9.50
CA LYS A 96 -19.64 16.28 -10.90
C LYS A 96 -19.43 15.01 -11.75
N GLY A 97 -19.41 13.82 -11.14
CA GLY A 97 -19.23 12.55 -11.85
C GLY A 97 -17.87 12.36 -12.55
N ILE A 98 -16.84 13.14 -12.15
CA ILE A 98 -15.53 13.14 -12.80
C ILE A 98 -14.46 12.31 -12.06
N ALA A 99 -14.79 11.73 -10.90
CA ALA A 99 -13.86 10.92 -10.13
C ALA A 99 -13.51 9.60 -10.85
N ARG A 100 -12.24 9.24 -10.90
CA ARG A 100 -11.76 7.99 -11.50
C ARG A 100 -11.63 6.88 -10.44
N ARG A 101 -12.48 5.85 -10.50
CA ARG A 101 -12.44 4.68 -9.60
C ARG A 101 -12.25 3.32 -10.32
N ARG A 102 -11.75 3.31 -11.53
CA ARG A 102 -11.72 2.09 -12.36
C ARG A 102 -10.85 0.94 -11.81
N ARG A 103 -9.77 1.24 -11.06
CA ARG A 103 -8.83 0.22 -10.60
C ARG A 103 -9.29 -0.53 -9.36
N GLU A 104 -10.06 0.08 -8.49
CA GLU A 104 -10.61 -0.58 -7.30
C GLU A 104 -11.51 -1.76 -7.66
N VAL A 105 -12.39 -1.56 -8.65
CA VAL A 105 -13.27 -2.65 -9.14
C VAL A 105 -12.45 -3.78 -9.76
N LEU A 106 -11.40 -3.48 -10.50
CA LEU A 106 -10.54 -4.50 -11.10
C LEU A 106 -9.77 -5.30 -10.04
N TYR A 107 -9.29 -4.64 -8.99
CA TYR A 107 -8.59 -5.29 -7.89
C TYR A 107 -9.51 -6.23 -7.11
N LEU A 108 -10.72 -5.79 -6.77
CA LEU A 108 -11.72 -6.64 -6.11
C LEU A 108 -12.02 -7.90 -6.92
N ARG A 109 -12.15 -7.78 -8.25
CA ARG A 109 -12.40 -8.92 -9.14
C ARG A 109 -11.23 -9.91 -9.20
N THR A 110 -9.98 -9.44 -9.15
CA THR A 110 -8.80 -10.32 -9.18
C THR A 110 -8.52 -11.00 -7.85
N ALA A 111 -8.69 -10.29 -6.74
CA ALA A 111 -8.41 -10.82 -5.41
C ALA A 111 -9.51 -11.76 -4.88
N ALA A 112 -10.79 -11.46 -5.18
CA ALA A 112 -11.93 -12.24 -4.71
C ALA A 112 -12.36 -13.39 -5.66
N GLY A 113 -11.66 -13.59 -6.79
CA GLY A 113 -12.12 -14.49 -7.84
C GLY A 113 -13.32 -13.92 -8.60
N PRO A 114 -14.06 -14.72 -9.39
CA PRO A 114 -15.22 -14.24 -10.13
C PRO A 114 -16.33 -13.79 -9.15
N VAL A 115 -16.54 -12.48 -9.07
CA VAL A 115 -17.60 -11.86 -8.27
C VAL A 115 -18.96 -12.26 -8.88
N SER A 116 -19.88 -12.72 -8.04
CA SER A 116 -21.26 -12.99 -8.46
C SER A 116 -21.88 -11.76 -9.12
N PRO A 117 -22.71 -11.93 -10.18
CA PRO A 117 -23.23 -10.81 -10.98
C PRO A 117 -24.07 -9.74 -10.24
N GLY A 118 -24.36 -9.94 -8.96
CA GLY A 118 -25.11 -8.98 -8.14
C GLY A 118 -24.30 -7.96 -7.33
N ALA A 119 -22.95 -7.99 -7.39
CA ALA A 119 -22.09 -7.12 -6.58
C ALA A 119 -21.59 -5.85 -7.31
N THR A 120 -22.13 -5.53 -8.47
CA THR A 120 -21.67 -4.41 -9.32
C THR A 120 -22.55 -3.17 -9.25
N GLU A 121 -23.56 -3.12 -8.37
CA GLU A 121 -24.42 -1.95 -8.18
C GLU A 121 -24.17 -1.35 -6.78
N CYS A 122 -23.11 -0.56 -6.63
CA CYS A 122 -22.95 0.52 -5.62
C CYS A 122 -22.16 1.66 -6.23
#